data_b0923a386c9d6b101ecc23b5d8b58727
#
_entry.id   b0923a386c9d6b101ecc23b5d8b58727
#
_cell.length_a   1.000
_cell.length_b   1.000
_cell.length_c   1.000
_cell.angle_alpha   90.00
_cell.angle_beta   90.00
_cell.angle_gamma   90.00
#
_symmetry.space_group_name_H-M   'P 1'
#
loop_
_entity.id
_entity.type
_entity.pdbx_description
1 polymer ?
#
loop_
_entity_poly.entity_id
_entity_poly.type
_entity_poly.pdbx_seq_one_letter_code
_entity_poly.pdbx_strand_id
1 'polypeptide(L)'
;EIRIFSRDEKKQDDMRQFYKNPKIKYFIGDVRDRLSIDNAMKGVDYVFHAAALKQVPSCEFFPTEAVRTNVLGCENVLDSAQFHQVKKVIVLSTDKAVYPINAMGMTKALSEKVMVAKSRNLNGSGTVFCGTRYGNVMASRGSVIPLFVNQMKSGQPITVTDPNMTRFMMSLES
;
A
#
# COMPACT_ATOMS: atom_id res chain seq x y z
N GLU A 1 7.48 -16.79 10.97
CA GLU A 1 6.59 -15.84 11.63
C GLU A 1 6.13 -14.78 10.62
N ILE A 2 4.87 -14.37 10.69
CA ILE A 2 4.29 -13.28 9.90
C ILE A 2 3.88 -12.18 10.86
N ARG A 3 4.24 -10.94 10.57
CA ARG A 3 3.82 -9.76 11.34
C ARG A 3 2.89 -8.91 10.51
N ILE A 4 1.70 -8.66 11.04
CA ILE A 4 0.70 -7.75 10.45
C ILE A 4 0.77 -6.43 11.21
N PHE A 5 1.17 -5.36 10.50
CA PHE A 5 1.25 -4.02 11.05
C PHE A 5 0.20 -3.13 10.37
N SER A 6 -0.71 -2.54 11.13
CA SER A 6 -1.81 -1.74 10.60
C SER A 6 -2.45 -0.88 11.69
N ARG A 7 -3.10 0.22 11.28
CA ARG A 7 -3.94 1.04 12.17
C ARG A 7 -5.32 0.41 12.44
N ASP A 8 -5.73 -0.53 11.60
CA ASP A 8 -7.08 -1.11 11.60
C ASP A 8 -7.14 -2.28 12.59
N GLU A 9 -7.43 -1.95 13.85
CA GLU A 9 -7.55 -2.92 14.95
C GLU A 9 -8.67 -3.94 14.67
N LYS A 10 -9.80 -3.48 14.10
CA LYS A 10 -10.93 -4.36 13.78
C LYS A 10 -10.54 -5.45 12.78
N LYS A 11 -9.83 -5.05 11.70
CA LYS A 11 -9.31 -6.00 10.73
C LYS A 11 -8.32 -6.98 11.33
N GLN A 12 -7.46 -6.52 12.22
CA GLN A 12 -6.50 -7.39 12.90
C GLN A 12 -7.21 -8.40 13.80
N ASP A 13 -8.27 -7.98 14.51
CA ASP A 13 -9.06 -8.89 15.33
C ASP A 13 -9.80 -9.93 14.47
N ASP A 14 -10.47 -9.50 13.39
CA ASP A 14 -11.13 -10.40 12.46
C ASP A 14 -10.14 -11.44 11.88
N MET A 15 -8.95 -11.02 11.51
CA MET A 15 -7.90 -11.93 11.03
C MET A 15 -7.44 -12.90 12.13
N ARG A 16 -7.30 -12.43 13.36
CA ARG A 16 -6.92 -13.27 14.51
C ARG A 16 -7.97 -14.36 14.75
N GLN A 17 -9.25 -13.99 14.72
CA GLN A 17 -10.37 -14.92 14.90
C GLN A 17 -10.46 -15.93 13.74
N PHE A 18 -10.20 -15.47 12.52
CA PHE A 18 -10.29 -16.31 11.32
C PHE A 18 -9.14 -17.32 11.22
N TYR A 19 -7.90 -16.83 11.29
CA TYR A 19 -6.72 -17.68 11.06
C TYR A 19 -6.33 -18.53 12.26
N LYS A 20 -6.51 -18.04 13.48
CA LYS A 20 -6.14 -18.73 14.74
C LYS A 20 -4.75 -19.35 14.71
N ASN A 21 -3.79 -18.68 14.03
CA ASN A 21 -2.47 -19.22 13.77
C ASN A 21 -1.43 -18.52 14.66
N PRO A 22 -0.72 -19.23 15.56
CA PRO A 22 0.25 -18.64 16.49
C PRO A 22 1.48 -18.04 15.80
N LYS A 23 1.72 -18.38 14.52
CA LYS A 23 2.81 -17.79 13.73
C LYS A 23 2.49 -16.38 13.23
N ILE A 24 1.25 -15.92 13.33
CA ILE A 24 0.84 -14.57 12.96
C ILE A 24 0.85 -13.70 14.21
N LYS A 25 1.61 -12.61 14.16
CA LYS A 25 1.69 -11.58 15.20
C LYS A 25 1.07 -10.28 14.68
N TYR A 26 0.30 -9.61 15.53
CA TYR A 26 -0.44 -8.42 15.16
C TYR A 26 0.12 -7.21 15.92
N PHE A 27 0.44 -6.15 15.18
CA PHE A 27 0.97 -4.90 15.70
C PHE A 27 0.05 -3.75 15.25
N ILE A 28 -0.54 -3.06 16.21
CA ILE A 28 -1.29 -1.83 15.93
C ILE A 28 -0.28 -0.69 15.85
N GLY A 29 -0.31 0.05 14.75
CA GLY A 29 0.58 1.19 14.55
C GLY A 29 0.33 1.90 13.22
N ASP A 30 0.95 3.06 13.06
CA ASP A 30 0.83 3.92 11.90
C ASP A 30 2.21 4.08 11.22
N VAL A 31 2.26 3.97 9.89
CA VAL A 31 3.51 4.18 9.13
C VAL A 31 4.03 5.61 9.23
N ARG A 32 3.21 6.56 9.68
CA ARG A 32 3.63 7.93 9.97
C ARG A 32 4.41 8.06 11.29
N ASP A 33 4.31 7.05 12.15
CA ASP A 33 5.04 6.98 13.41
C ASP A 33 6.20 5.98 13.30
N ARG A 34 7.41 6.52 13.26
CA ARG A 34 8.65 5.76 13.14
C ARG A 34 8.86 4.78 14.31
N LEU A 35 8.54 5.18 15.53
CA LEU A 35 8.77 4.34 16.70
C LEU A 35 7.90 3.10 16.71
N SER A 36 6.64 3.21 16.27
CA SER A 36 5.75 2.06 16.16
C SER A 36 6.21 1.08 15.07
N ILE A 37 6.77 1.59 13.95
CA ILE A 37 7.38 0.75 12.91
C ILE A 37 8.61 0.02 13.46
N ASP A 38 9.53 0.71 14.13
CA ASP A 38 10.76 0.13 14.67
C ASP A 38 10.47 -1.04 15.62
N ASN A 39 9.42 -0.93 16.44
CA ASN A 39 9.00 -2.02 17.33
C ASN A 39 8.53 -3.27 16.56
N ALA A 40 7.83 -3.10 15.46
CA ALA A 40 7.37 -4.21 14.62
C ALA A 40 8.48 -4.79 13.73
N MET A 41 9.52 -3.99 13.43
CA MET A 41 10.58 -4.31 12.45
C MET A 41 11.70 -5.18 13.01
N LYS A 42 11.90 -5.23 14.34
CA LYS A 42 12.99 -5.97 14.98
C LYS A 42 13.02 -7.44 14.56
N GLY A 43 14.11 -7.89 13.91
CA GLY A 43 14.31 -9.28 13.49
C GLY A 43 13.42 -9.71 12.31
N VAL A 44 12.93 -8.75 11.51
CA VAL A 44 12.18 -9.01 10.27
C VAL A 44 13.16 -9.21 9.11
N ASP A 45 12.95 -10.24 8.31
CA ASP A 45 13.75 -10.52 7.11
C ASP A 45 13.18 -9.84 5.85
N TYR A 46 11.86 -9.81 5.70
CA TYR A 46 11.16 -9.36 4.49
C TYR A 46 9.99 -8.46 4.85
N VAL A 47 9.82 -7.37 4.11
CA VAL A 47 8.72 -6.40 4.30
C VAL A 47 7.95 -6.24 3.00
N PHE A 48 6.62 -6.33 3.07
CA PHE A 48 5.68 -5.91 2.04
C PHE A 48 5.01 -4.62 2.50
N HIS A 49 5.44 -3.49 1.96
CA HIS A 49 4.88 -2.19 2.31
C HIS A 49 3.68 -1.86 1.42
N ALA A 50 2.49 -2.15 1.93
CA ALA A 50 1.20 -1.92 1.25
C ALA A 50 0.38 -0.77 1.85
N ALA A 51 0.83 -0.17 2.97
CA ALA A 51 0.11 0.91 3.62
C ALA A 51 0.08 2.16 2.74
N ALA A 52 -1.12 2.62 2.39
CA ALA A 52 -1.30 3.82 1.56
C ALA A 52 -2.73 4.36 1.66
N LEU A 53 -2.90 5.65 1.39
CA LEU A 53 -4.16 6.21 0.95
C LEU A 53 -4.28 6.00 -0.57
N LYS A 54 -5.34 5.31 -1.01
CA LYS A 54 -5.51 4.90 -2.42
C LYS A 54 -6.75 5.45 -3.11
N GLN A 55 -7.68 6.03 -2.36
CA GLN A 55 -8.91 6.59 -2.92
C GLN A 55 -8.60 7.97 -3.52
N VAL A 56 -8.81 8.10 -4.83
CA VAL A 56 -8.49 9.34 -5.56
C VAL A 56 -9.23 10.55 -4.96
N PRO A 57 -10.57 10.51 -4.75
CA PRO A 57 -11.27 11.66 -4.17
C PRO A 57 -10.71 12.05 -2.79
N SER A 58 -10.44 11.07 -1.92
CA SER A 58 -9.90 11.34 -0.59
C SER A 58 -8.51 11.98 -0.64
N CYS A 59 -7.67 11.56 -1.58
CA CYS A 59 -6.34 12.13 -1.75
C CYS A 59 -6.40 13.55 -2.31
N GLU A 60 -7.35 13.84 -3.19
CA GLU A 60 -7.58 15.20 -3.70
C GLU A 60 -8.08 16.14 -2.59
N PHE A 61 -9.00 15.69 -1.73
CA PHE A 61 -9.48 16.49 -0.60
C PHE A 61 -8.44 16.67 0.50
N PHE A 62 -7.59 15.66 0.72
CA PHE A 62 -6.59 15.65 1.78
C PHE A 62 -5.19 15.33 1.26
N PRO A 63 -4.63 16.16 0.36
CA PRO A 63 -3.34 15.85 -0.29
C PRO A 63 -2.18 15.77 0.72
N THR A 64 -2.21 16.57 1.78
CA THR A 64 -1.20 16.51 2.85
C THR A 64 -1.21 15.16 3.57
N GLU A 65 -2.39 14.59 3.82
CA GLU A 65 -2.49 13.25 4.44
C GLU A 65 -2.01 12.15 3.48
N ALA A 66 -2.24 12.33 2.17
CA ALA A 66 -1.68 11.44 1.16
C ALA A 66 -0.14 11.51 1.14
N VAL A 67 0.45 12.70 1.21
CA VAL A 67 1.92 12.87 1.33
C VAL A 67 2.44 12.23 2.61
N ARG A 68 1.83 12.52 3.75
CA ARG A 68 2.26 11.98 5.05
C ARG A 68 2.24 10.45 5.07
N THR A 69 1.22 9.83 4.48
CA THR A 69 1.06 8.37 4.49
C THR A 69 1.86 7.70 3.38
N ASN A 70 1.71 8.17 2.13
CA ASN A 70 2.26 7.47 0.97
C ASN A 70 3.75 7.77 0.77
N VAL A 71 4.20 8.99 1.12
CA VAL A 71 5.59 9.42 0.91
C VAL A 71 6.39 9.28 2.20
N LEU A 72 6.06 10.07 3.22
CA LEU A 72 6.80 10.07 4.48
C LEU A 72 6.64 8.74 5.24
N GLY A 73 5.45 8.14 5.20
CA GLY A 73 5.23 6.80 5.76
C GLY A 73 6.06 5.73 5.07
N CYS A 74 6.18 5.78 3.74
CA CYS A 74 7.08 4.90 3.00
C CYS A 74 8.54 5.15 3.38
N GLU A 75 8.97 6.40 3.46
CA GLU A 75 10.32 6.76 3.92
C GLU A 75 10.63 6.18 5.30
N ASN A 76 9.73 6.34 6.26
CA ASN A 76 9.87 5.78 7.61
C ASN A 76 10.06 4.25 7.58
N VAL A 77 9.30 3.54 6.74
CA VAL A 77 9.42 2.08 6.59
C VAL A 77 10.79 1.70 6.02
N LEU A 78 11.26 2.40 5.00
CA LEU A 78 12.56 2.14 4.37
C LEU A 78 13.73 2.41 5.34
N ASP A 79 13.67 3.51 6.08
CA ASP A 79 14.68 3.85 7.09
C ASP A 79 14.71 2.85 8.24
N SER A 80 13.52 2.42 8.71
CA SER A 80 13.43 1.39 9.73
C SER A 80 13.98 0.06 9.22
N ALA A 81 13.66 -0.31 7.99
CA ALA A 81 14.15 -1.55 7.38
C ALA A 81 15.69 -1.53 7.23
N GLN A 82 16.26 -0.42 6.82
CA GLN A 82 17.72 -0.26 6.73
C GLN A 82 18.36 -0.35 8.12
N PHE A 83 17.81 0.36 9.11
CA PHE A 83 18.32 0.36 10.49
C PHE A 83 18.30 -1.05 11.12
N HIS A 84 17.23 -1.81 10.87
CA HIS A 84 17.07 -3.19 11.37
C HIS A 84 17.66 -4.27 10.44
N GLN A 85 18.37 -3.88 9.39
CA GLN A 85 19.05 -4.79 8.45
C GLN A 85 18.09 -5.81 7.79
N VAL A 86 16.88 -5.37 7.46
CA VAL A 86 15.90 -6.17 6.72
C VAL A 86 16.50 -6.55 5.37
N LYS A 87 16.39 -7.82 4.98
CA LYS A 87 16.96 -8.32 3.73
C LYS A 87 16.33 -7.69 2.50
N LYS A 88 14.99 -7.64 2.44
CA LYS A 88 14.28 -7.05 1.30
C LYS A 88 13.01 -6.32 1.73
N VAL A 89 12.77 -5.16 1.10
CA VAL A 89 11.51 -4.42 1.20
C VAL A 89 10.90 -4.31 -0.18
N ILE A 90 9.64 -4.74 -0.30
CA ILE A 90 8.85 -4.58 -1.51
C ILE A 90 7.83 -3.47 -1.27
N VAL A 91 7.98 -2.35 -1.98
CA VAL A 91 7.05 -1.21 -1.94
C VAL A 91 5.99 -1.39 -3.02
N LEU A 92 4.72 -1.49 -2.61
CA LEU A 92 3.62 -1.60 -3.55
C LEU A 92 3.30 -0.23 -4.15
N SER A 93 3.36 -0.15 -5.49
CA SER A 93 2.99 1.02 -6.27
C SER A 93 1.80 0.70 -7.19
N THR A 94 1.61 1.47 -8.23
CA THR A 94 0.45 1.40 -9.13
C THR A 94 0.84 1.86 -10.54
N ASP A 95 0.11 1.42 -11.55
CA ASP A 95 0.16 1.93 -12.93
C ASP A 95 -0.05 3.46 -12.98
N LYS A 96 -0.85 4.01 -12.06
CA LYS A 96 -1.15 5.45 -11.96
C LYS A 96 0.03 6.30 -11.52
N ALA A 97 1.11 5.70 -11.05
CA ALA A 97 2.37 6.37 -10.73
C ALA A 97 3.24 6.65 -11.97
N VAL A 98 2.95 5.99 -13.11
CA VAL A 98 3.73 6.14 -14.35
C VAL A 98 3.47 7.49 -15.01
N TYR A 99 2.22 7.89 -15.08
CA TYR A 99 1.78 9.19 -15.60
C TYR A 99 0.78 9.82 -14.64
N PRO A 100 1.25 10.39 -13.51
CA PRO A 100 0.38 10.79 -12.41
C PRO A 100 -0.38 12.07 -12.72
N ILE A 101 -1.71 11.98 -12.77
CA ILE A 101 -2.61 13.12 -13.03
C ILE A 101 -3.42 13.53 -11.79
N ASN A 102 -3.26 12.83 -10.67
CA ASN A 102 -3.98 13.10 -9.44
C ASN A 102 -3.07 12.91 -8.21
N ALA A 103 -3.47 13.47 -7.06
CA ALA A 103 -2.69 13.45 -5.83
C ALA A 103 -2.29 12.03 -5.38
N MET A 104 -3.17 11.04 -5.57
CA MET A 104 -2.84 9.65 -5.24
C MET A 104 -1.69 9.13 -6.12
N GLY A 105 -1.80 9.28 -7.44
CA GLY A 105 -0.75 8.88 -8.39
C GLY A 105 0.54 9.65 -8.16
N MET A 106 0.48 10.98 -7.94
CA MET A 106 1.64 11.83 -7.67
C MET A 106 2.39 11.39 -6.40
N THR A 107 1.66 11.10 -5.31
CA THR A 107 2.28 10.64 -4.06
C THR A 107 2.89 9.26 -4.20
N LYS A 108 2.30 8.36 -4.99
CA LYS A 108 2.88 7.05 -5.28
C LYS A 108 4.13 7.16 -6.15
N ALA A 109 4.11 8.02 -7.17
CA ALA A 109 5.28 8.30 -8.00
C ALA A 109 6.44 8.89 -7.16
N LEU A 110 6.14 9.81 -6.25
CA LEU A 110 7.14 10.38 -5.35
C LEU A 110 7.68 9.32 -4.37
N SER A 111 6.82 8.44 -3.85
CA SER A 111 7.25 7.31 -3.02
C SER A 111 8.23 6.40 -3.75
N GLU A 112 8.01 6.11 -5.05
CA GLU A 112 8.98 5.37 -5.87
C GLU A 112 10.32 6.10 -6.00
N LYS A 113 10.29 7.43 -6.17
CA LYS A 113 11.53 8.24 -6.23
C LYS A 113 12.29 8.20 -4.91
N VAL A 114 11.59 8.29 -3.77
CA VAL A 114 12.20 8.16 -2.44
C VAL A 114 12.84 6.78 -2.28
N MET A 115 12.13 5.71 -2.64
CA MET A 115 12.67 4.34 -2.59
C MET A 115 13.94 4.20 -3.44
N VAL A 116 13.93 4.70 -4.69
CA VAL A 116 15.09 4.64 -5.59
C VAL A 116 16.26 5.46 -5.04
N ALA A 117 15.99 6.66 -4.51
CA ALA A 117 17.03 7.50 -3.92
C ALA A 117 17.69 6.81 -2.71
N LYS A 118 16.88 6.22 -1.82
CA LYS A 118 17.39 5.49 -0.66
C LYS A 118 18.14 4.22 -1.08
N SER A 119 17.70 3.49 -2.11
CA SER A 119 18.40 2.29 -2.58
C SER A 119 19.83 2.58 -3.06
N ARG A 120 20.07 3.77 -3.61
CA ARG A 120 21.42 4.21 -4.05
C ARG A 120 22.37 4.46 -2.88
N ASN A 121 21.85 4.77 -1.71
CA ASN A 121 22.62 5.12 -0.52
C ASN A 121 22.80 3.95 0.47
N LEU A 122 22.46 2.73 0.08
CA LEU A 122 22.52 1.56 0.97
C LEU A 122 23.94 1.06 1.26
N ASN A 123 24.96 1.51 0.52
CA ASN A 123 26.41 1.33 0.77
C ASN A 123 26.79 -0.03 1.41
N GLY A 124 26.38 -1.15 0.80
CA GLY A 124 26.75 -2.48 1.29
C GLY A 124 25.97 -2.98 2.53
N SER A 125 24.89 -2.32 2.91
CA SER A 125 24.05 -2.73 4.07
C SER A 125 23.39 -4.11 3.94
N GLY A 126 23.42 -4.73 2.76
CA GLY A 126 22.76 -6.01 2.50
C GLY A 126 21.23 -5.91 2.31
N THR A 127 20.63 -4.77 2.60
CA THR A 127 19.20 -4.50 2.38
C THR A 127 18.93 -4.21 0.91
N VAL A 128 17.85 -4.77 0.36
CA VAL A 128 17.41 -4.48 -1.03
C VAL A 128 16.03 -3.85 -1.00
N PHE A 129 15.89 -2.69 -1.63
CA PHE A 129 14.59 -2.05 -1.87
C PHE A 129 14.15 -2.30 -3.30
N CYS A 130 12.92 -2.76 -3.49
CA CYS A 130 12.30 -2.93 -4.80
C CYS A 130 10.85 -2.47 -4.76
N GLY A 131 10.34 -2.04 -5.90
CA GLY A 131 8.95 -1.61 -6.07
C GLY A 131 8.24 -2.47 -7.08
N THR A 132 6.94 -2.66 -6.90
CA THR A 132 6.09 -3.30 -7.89
C THR A 132 4.94 -2.37 -8.27
N ARG A 133 4.66 -2.23 -9.57
CA ARG A 133 3.49 -1.56 -10.12
C ARG A 133 2.49 -2.61 -10.55
N TYR A 134 1.24 -2.41 -10.22
CA TYR A 134 0.16 -3.27 -10.67
C TYR A 134 -1.03 -2.44 -11.15
N GLY A 135 -1.84 -3.02 -12.01
CA GLY A 135 -3.04 -2.42 -12.58
C GLY A 135 -4.23 -2.47 -11.62
N ASN A 136 -5.43 -2.36 -12.19
CA ASN A 136 -6.67 -2.49 -11.43
C ASN A 136 -6.95 -3.96 -11.13
N VAL A 137 -6.88 -4.34 -9.87
CA VAL A 137 -7.27 -5.70 -9.44
C VAL A 137 -8.79 -5.82 -9.51
N MET A 138 -9.29 -6.78 -10.30
CA MET A 138 -10.71 -7.03 -10.49
C MET A 138 -11.42 -7.29 -9.17
N ALA A 139 -12.64 -6.77 -9.03
CA ALA A 139 -13.49 -6.93 -7.85
C ALA A 139 -12.87 -6.45 -6.52
N SER A 140 -11.77 -5.69 -6.55
CA SER A 140 -11.18 -5.11 -5.34
C SER A 140 -12.15 -4.12 -4.67
N ARG A 141 -12.05 -4.00 -3.34
CA ARG A 141 -12.91 -3.11 -2.55
C ARG A 141 -12.86 -1.66 -3.06
N GLY A 142 -14.02 -1.08 -3.33
CA GLY A 142 -14.17 0.28 -3.87
C GLY A 142 -13.82 0.40 -5.36
N SER A 143 -13.76 -0.70 -6.10
CA SER A 143 -13.56 -0.69 -7.55
C SER A 143 -14.88 -0.70 -8.33
N VAL A 144 -14.79 -0.46 -9.63
CA VAL A 144 -15.95 -0.31 -10.52
C VAL A 144 -16.81 -1.58 -10.61
N ILE A 145 -16.22 -2.76 -10.57
CA ILE A 145 -16.99 -4.02 -10.69
C ILE A 145 -17.97 -4.21 -9.52
N PRO A 146 -17.57 -4.13 -8.25
CA PRO A 146 -18.52 -4.13 -7.15
C PRO A 146 -19.58 -3.03 -7.21
N LEU A 147 -19.22 -1.84 -7.70
CA LEU A 147 -20.17 -0.75 -7.91
C LEU A 147 -21.24 -1.16 -8.92
N PHE A 148 -20.87 -1.65 -10.09
CA PHE A 148 -21.82 -2.09 -11.12
C PHE A 148 -22.70 -3.25 -10.64
N VAL A 149 -22.13 -4.23 -9.94
CA VAL A 149 -22.91 -5.32 -9.36
C VAL A 149 -23.96 -4.82 -8.37
N ASN A 150 -23.60 -3.84 -7.52
CA ASN A 150 -24.55 -3.24 -6.57
C ASN A 150 -25.64 -2.43 -7.29
N GLN A 151 -25.29 -1.65 -8.32
CA GLN A 151 -26.25 -0.92 -9.13
C GLN A 151 -27.26 -1.87 -9.81
N MET A 152 -26.77 -2.93 -10.45
CA MET A 152 -27.63 -3.95 -11.07
C MET A 152 -28.56 -4.61 -10.05
N LYS A 153 -28.05 -5.01 -8.89
CA LYS A 153 -28.86 -5.62 -7.82
C LYS A 153 -29.91 -4.70 -7.26
N SER A 154 -29.67 -3.38 -7.29
CA SER A 154 -30.59 -2.35 -6.79
C SER A 154 -31.54 -1.83 -7.88
N GLY A 155 -31.49 -2.38 -9.10
CA GLY A 155 -32.27 -1.87 -10.24
C GLY A 155 -31.88 -0.45 -10.69
N GLN A 156 -30.67 -0.01 -10.33
CA GLN A 156 -30.15 1.30 -10.71
C GLN A 156 -29.37 1.22 -12.04
N PRO A 157 -29.40 2.27 -12.85
CA PRO A 157 -28.58 2.35 -14.05
C PRO A 157 -27.09 2.24 -13.73
N ILE A 158 -26.34 1.52 -14.60
CA ILE A 158 -24.88 1.50 -14.50
C ILE A 158 -24.32 2.86 -14.89
N THR A 159 -23.50 3.45 -14.00
CA THR A 159 -22.85 4.73 -14.24
C THR A 159 -21.51 4.57 -14.92
N VAL A 160 -21.38 5.05 -16.16
CA VAL A 160 -20.13 5.05 -16.93
C VAL A 160 -19.59 6.49 -16.95
N THR A 161 -18.39 6.69 -16.41
CA THR A 161 -17.77 8.03 -16.36
C THR A 161 -17.33 8.48 -17.75
N ASP A 162 -16.64 7.61 -18.48
CA ASP A 162 -16.18 7.83 -19.85
C ASP A 162 -16.14 6.48 -20.58
N PRO A 163 -16.95 6.29 -21.64
CA PRO A 163 -16.99 5.02 -22.35
C PRO A 163 -15.71 4.66 -23.09
N ASN A 164 -14.83 5.63 -23.37
CA ASN A 164 -13.55 5.42 -24.04
C ASN A 164 -12.39 5.16 -23.07
N MET A 165 -12.64 5.19 -21.77
CA MET A 165 -11.61 5.01 -20.75
C MET A 165 -11.11 3.57 -20.72
N THR A 166 -9.80 3.39 -20.87
CA THR A 166 -9.13 2.09 -20.79
C THR A 166 -8.45 1.89 -19.43
N ARG A 167 -8.28 0.63 -19.02
CA ARG A 167 -7.60 0.26 -17.77
C ARG A 167 -6.81 -1.03 -17.96
N PHE A 168 -5.64 -1.09 -17.31
CA PHE A 168 -4.95 -2.36 -17.13
C PHE A 168 -5.65 -3.15 -16.02
N MET A 169 -6.25 -4.27 -16.41
CA MET A 169 -6.98 -5.14 -15.48
C MET A 169 -6.14 -6.38 -15.19
N MET A 170 -6.20 -6.86 -13.95
CA MET A 170 -5.56 -8.10 -13.54
C MET A 170 -6.44 -8.86 -12.55
N SER A 171 -6.32 -10.19 -12.52
CA SER A 171 -6.95 -11.02 -11.49
C SER A 171 -6.09 -11.07 -10.21
N LEU A 172 -6.58 -11.72 -9.16
CA LEU A 172 -5.78 -11.97 -7.96
C LEU A 172 -4.73 -13.06 -8.16
N GLU A 173 -4.92 -13.91 -9.18
CA GLU A 173 -4.00 -15.00 -9.51
C GLU A 173 -2.89 -14.57 -10.51
N SER A 174 -2.99 -13.35 -11.06
CA SER A 174 -2.06 -12.85 -12.10
C SER A 174 -0.70 -12.43 -11.51
#